data_88bcc3b939414e38453755e255b889d1
#
_entry.id   88bcc3b939414e38453755e255b889d1
#
_cell.length_a   1.000
_cell.length_b   1.000
_cell.length_c   1.000
_cell.angle_alpha   90.00
_cell.angle_beta   90.00
_cell.angle_gamma   90.00
#
_symmetry.space_group_name_H-M   'P 1'
#
loop_
_entity.id
_entity.type
_entity.pdbx_description
1 polymer ?
#
loop_
_entity_poly.entity_id
_entity_poly.type
_entity_poly.pdbx_seq_one_letter_code
_entity_poly.pdbx_strand_id
1 'polypeptide(L)'
;MNRLDGTLYVSLYHDQLRRSTEKEPQRKLFPEQLCLFPYAFPKPLFSSIYRRKGVQCVQQINGKAPLVADTTSEADQPSMVAHAEAESTSIVQQSSGGRQGCTMEARQVRGLEIATSQEITREGNVWIVPSQTSSKKYTVNLFLQTCTCLDFESHRLKCKHIYAAEAAQQRESGMVLPVPEKKVRPTYKQEWHEYNLAQTNEKAKFQELLYELCRNIKDPTQHMGRPRVPIADRIFACCFKIYSMLSGRRFMSDLREAKQRGYLQMMPHYNSIFRYLEGKDLTDYLKQLIVESSLPLKTVESDFTVDSSGFSTGVYQKWSDAKWGGARTVYGEKQPNEVNRQDWVKVHIMCGVKTNIVTSVEVTDAHAGDYPQFAPLVNQTSRNFVMNQVSADKAYSGSKNLQLVLIKGAQPFIDFKSNATANSKDKRQTQVWKRMYHFYSYNREYFMQQYHKRSNVETTFSMIKRKFGERLRSKTDTAQVNEILCKVLAHNLCCLIQSIYELGIEPTFWE
;
A
#
# COMPACT_ATOMS: atom_id res chain seq x y z
N MET A 1 -33.80 26.43 -53.55
CA MET A 1 -34.06 25.43 -54.61
C MET A 1 -33.57 24.10 -54.12
N ASN A 2 -34.53 23.18 -54.00
CA ASN A 2 -34.45 21.68 -53.90
C ASN A 2 -33.67 21.12 -52.70
N ARG A 3 -34.27 20.59 -51.61
CA ARG A 3 -35.22 19.45 -51.39
C ARG A 3 -34.89 18.22 -52.18
N LEU A 4 -34.62 17.12 -51.41
CA LEU A 4 -35.22 15.77 -51.52
C LEU A 4 -34.36 14.80 -50.64
N ASP A 5 -34.91 14.31 -49.54
CA ASP A 5 -35.68 13.06 -49.38
C ASP A 5 -34.82 11.78 -49.47
N GLY A 6 -35.00 10.94 -48.46
CA GLY A 6 -34.67 9.57 -48.59
C GLY A 6 -34.52 8.77 -47.29
N THR A 7 -35.63 8.59 -46.62
CA THR A 7 -36.05 7.42 -45.84
C THR A 7 -35.65 6.06 -46.45
N LEU A 8 -35.58 5.04 -45.55
CA LEU A 8 -35.55 3.58 -45.83
C LEU A 8 -34.16 2.91 -45.76
N TYR A 9 -33.92 2.33 -44.60
CA TYR A 9 -33.49 0.92 -44.48
C TYR A 9 -33.69 0.46 -43.02
N VAL A 10 -34.94 0.15 -42.68
CA VAL A 10 -35.32 -0.77 -41.62
C VAL A 10 -36.09 -1.88 -42.29
N SER A 11 -35.67 -3.11 -42.14
CA SER A 11 -36.30 -4.39 -42.34
C SER A 11 -35.36 -5.34 -43.09
N LEU A 12 -34.86 -6.30 -42.35
CA LEU A 12 -34.59 -7.69 -42.75
C LEU A 12 -33.64 -8.34 -41.73
N TYR A 13 -34.17 -8.74 -40.60
CA TYR A 13 -33.62 -9.80 -39.73
C TYR A 13 -34.68 -10.24 -38.71
N HIS A 14 -35.85 -10.61 -39.22
CA HIS A 14 -36.81 -11.43 -38.50
C HIS A 14 -37.27 -12.50 -39.49
N ASP A 15 -36.60 -13.66 -39.49
CA ASP A 15 -37.15 -14.95 -39.88
C ASP A 15 -36.01 -15.99 -39.98
N GLN A 16 -35.67 -16.56 -38.82
CA GLN A 16 -35.06 -17.90 -38.77
C GLN A 16 -34.90 -18.32 -37.29
N LEU A 17 -35.98 -18.59 -36.60
CA LEU A 17 -36.00 -19.42 -35.39
C LEU A 17 -37.45 -19.84 -35.07
N ARG A 18 -37.97 -20.71 -35.96
CA ARG A 18 -39.09 -21.62 -35.62
C ARG A 18 -38.84 -22.90 -36.37
N ARG A 19 -38.36 -23.92 -35.67
CA ARG A 19 -38.63 -25.37 -35.84
C ARG A 19 -37.48 -26.17 -35.23
N SER A 20 -37.66 -26.64 -34.03
CA SER A 20 -37.43 -28.04 -33.63
C SER A 20 -37.91 -28.20 -32.18
N THR A 21 -39.12 -28.70 -32.14
CA THR A 21 -39.77 -29.29 -30.97
C THR A 21 -39.18 -30.68 -30.70
N GLU A 22 -39.25 -31.04 -29.41
CA GLU A 22 -39.29 -32.41 -28.88
C GLU A 22 -37.98 -33.14 -28.63
N LYS A 23 -37.63 -33.25 -27.34
CA LYS A 23 -37.62 -34.51 -26.55
C LYS A 23 -37.12 -34.27 -25.14
N GLU A 24 -38.02 -34.35 -24.20
CA GLU A 24 -37.71 -34.66 -22.78
C GLU A 24 -37.16 -36.09 -22.67
N PRO A 25 -36.28 -36.37 -21.73
CA PRO A 25 -36.23 -37.66 -21.08
C PRO A 25 -36.49 -37.53 -19.55
N GLN A 26 -37.54 -38.16 -19.19
CA GLN A 26 -37.96 -38.80 -17.94
C GLN A 26 -37.03 -38.74 -16.76
N ARG A 27 -37.61 -38.22 -15.63
CA ARG A 27 -37.20 -38.44 -14.25
C ARG A 27 -37.17 -39.93 -13.92
N LYS A 28 -35.99 -40.42 -13.48
CA LYS A 28 -35.89 -41.63 -12.67
C LYS A 28 -35.71 -41.24 -11.18
N LEU A 29 -36.74 -41.52 -10.44
CA LEU A 29 -36.74 -41.64 -8.97
C LEU A 29 -35.83 -42.81 -8.57
N PHE A 30 -34.92 -42.62 -7.63
CA PHE A 30 -34.32 -43.68 -6.83
C PHE A 30 -34.43 -43.34 -5.36
N PRO A 31 -34.60 -44.34 -4.48
CA PRO A 31 -35.20 -44.21 -3.17
C PRO A 31 -34.15 -43.89 -2.08
N GLU A 32 -34.68 -43.39 -0.99
CA GLU A 32 -34.04 -43.17 0.30
C GLU A 32 -33.22 -44.38 0.78
N GLN A 33 -31.98 -44.17 1.14
CA GLN A 33 -31.31 -44.99 2.14
C GLN A 33 -30.68 -44.11 3.22
N LEU A 34 -31.28 -44.16 4.39
CA LEU A 34 -30.72 -43.77 5.66
C LEU A 34 -29.38 -44.47 5.89
N CYS A 35 -28.35 -43.70 6.22
CA CYS A 35 -27.19 -44.16 6.98
C CYS A 35 -26.85 -43.14 8.04
N LEU A 36 -27.29 -43.45 9.24
CA LEU A 36 -26.86 -42.91 10.52
C LEU A 36 -25.42 -43.37 10.76
N PHE A 37 -24.50 -42.45 10.95
CA PHE A 37 -23.28 -42.69 11.70
C PHE A 37 -22.96 -41.49 12.59
N PRO A 38 -22.80 -41.72 13.91
CA PRO A 38 -22.37 -40.70 14.85
C PRO A 38 -20.84 -40.68 14.92
N TYR A 39 -20.20 -39.61 14.53
CA TYR A 39 -18.82 -39.37 14.91
C TYR A 39 -18.76 -38.41 16.09
N ALA A 40 -18.47 -38.99 17.25
CA ALA A 40 -17.99 -38.29 18.42
C ALA A 40 -16.57 -37.79 18.21
N PHE A 41 -16.38 -36.51 18.36
CA PHE A 41 -15.01 -35.91 18.46
C PHE A 41 -14.59 -35.89 19.93
N PRO A 42 -13.38 -36.35 20.29
CA PRO A 42 -12.84 -36.19 21.62
C PRO A 42 -12.39 -34.75 21.87
N LYS A 43 -12.80 -34.21 23.01
CA LYS A 43 -12.34 -32.95 23.57
C LYS A 43 -10.85 -33.09 23.96
N PRO A 44 -9.95 -32.14 23.65
CA PRO A 44 -8.68 -32.07 24.33
C PRO A 44 -8.83 -31.39 25.70
N LEU A 45 -8.45 -32.14 26.72
CA LEU A 45 -8.16 -31.65 28.05
C LEU A 45 -6.94 -30.73 28.01
N PHE A 46 -7.13 -29.44 28.31
CA PHE A 46 -6.07 -28.58 28.75
C PHE A 46 -6.30 -28.18 30.20
N SER A 47 -5.61 -28.87 31.09
CA SER A 47 -5.35 -28.42 32.45
C SER A 47 -4.11 -27.54 32.41
N SER A 48 -4.24 -26.26 32.67
CA SER A 48 -3.13 -25.42 33.10
C SER A 48 -3.51 -24.62 34.33
N ILE A 49 -2.87 -25.02 35.38
CA ILE A 49 -2.81 -24.39 36.69
C ILE A 49 -2.18 -23.01 36.54
N TYR A 50 -2.93 -21.95 36.82
CA TYR A 50 -2.36 -20.65 37.14
C TYR A 50 -2.74 -20.28 38.58
N ARG A 51 -1.77 -20.40 39.49
CA ARG A 51 -1.82 -19.86 40.86
C ARG A 51 -1.87 -18.34 40.80
N ARG A 52 -2.96 -17.78 41.25
CA ARG A 52 -3.05 -16.36 41.62
C ARG A 52 -2.28 -16.14 42.93
N LYS A 53 -1.28 -15.27 42.89
CA LYS A 53 -0.80 -14.58 44.12
C LYS A 53 -1.63 -13.32 44.28
N GLY A 54 -2.31 -13.24 45.44
CA GLY A 54 -3.06 -12.06 45.85
C GLY A 54 -2.14 -10.93 46.24
N VAL A 55 -2.53 -9.71 45.90
CA VAL A 55 -2.05 -8.49 46.53
C VAL A 55 -3.29 -7.81 47.09
N GLN A 56 -3.24 -7.65 48.40
CA GLN A 56 -4.27 -6.98 49.21
C GLN A 56 -4.27 -5.49 48.90
N CYS A 57 -5.46 -4.96 48.66
CA CYS A 57 -5.80 -3.57 48.72
C CYS A 57 -5.77 -3.11 50.17
N VAL A 58 -4.99 -2.10 50.53
CA VAL A 58 -5.17 -1.33 51.76
C VAL A 58 -5.64 0.07 51.34
N GLN A 59 -6.87 0.36 51.70
CA GLN A 59 -7.45 1.71 51.73
C GLN A 59 -6.83 2.45 52.95
N GLN A 60 -6.38 3.65 52.71
CA GLN A 60 -6.36 4.66 53.78
C GLN A 60 -6.80 6.02 53.22
N ILE A 61 -7.80 6.51 53.92
CA ILE A 61 -8.53 7.76 53.76
C ILE A 61 -7.86 8.85 54.66
N ASN A 62 -8.04 10.12 54.29
CA ASN A 62 -7.85 11.37 55.01
C ASN A 62 -6.43 11.98 54.96
N GLY A 63 -6.30 13.27 54.74
CA GLY A 63 -7.13 14.41 54.81
C GLY A 63 -6.32 15.68 54.66
N LYS A 64 -7.01 16.73 54.21
CA LYS A 64 -6.77 18.17 54.46
C LYS A 64 -5.55 18.87 53.88
N ALA A 65 -5.87 19.84 53.03
CA ALA A 65 -5.09 21.06 52.77
C ALA A 65 -4.91 21.94 54.04
N PRO A 66 -4.00 22.87 54.06
CA PRO A 66 -4.40 24.23 53.77
C PRO A 66 -3.43 25.09 52.93
N LEU A 67 -4.03 26.04 52.27
CA LEU A 67 -3.68 27.41 51.90
C LEU A 67 -2.51 28.08 52.67
N VAL A 68 -1.82 28.98 51.92
CA VAL A 68 -1.42 30.38 52.20
C VAL A 68 -0.20 30.68 51.34
N ALA A 69 -0.31 31.47 50.31
CA ALA A 69 -0.31 32.91 50.15
C ALA A 69 1.11 33.51 49.96
N ASP A 70 1.17 34.23 48.85
CA ASP A 70 1.83 35.52 48.58
C ASP A 70 3.34 35.67 48.80
N THR A 71 4.03 36.12 47.76
CA THR A 71 4.41 37.52 47.51
C THR A 71 5.34 37.63 46.30
N THR A 72 4.90 38.37 45.31
CA THR A 72 5.48 39.58 44.67
C THR A 72 6.99 39.69 44.52
N SER A 73 7.44 39.90 43.27
CA SER A 73 8.03 41.13 42.70
C SER A 73 8.78 40.77 41.45
N GLU A 74 8.34 41.30 40.35
CA GLU A 74 8.81 42.50 39.62
C GLU A 74 10.19 42.35 38.97
N ALA A 75 10.10 42.57 37.65
CA ALA A 75 10.93 43.43 36.80
C ALA A 75 12.25 42.80 36.31
N ASP A 76 12.50 42.60 35.02
CA ASP A 76 12.91 43.58 34.04
C ASP A 76 13.27 42.87 32.72
N GLN A 77 12.74 43.35 31.64
CA GLN A 77 13.40 43.32 30.33
C GLN A 77 14.44 44.46 30.29
N PRO A 78 15.43 44.55 29.41
CA PRO A 78 15.26 44.45 27.96
C PRO A 78 16.45 43.92 27.14
N SER A 79 16.10 43.55 25.88
CA SER A 79 16.71 43.94 24.62
C SER A 79 18.17 43.66 24.29
N MET A 80 18.27 43.33 23.02
CA MET A 80 19.23 43.64 21.97
C MET A 80 20.01 42.46 21.41
N VAL A 81 19.62 42.06 20.18
CA VAL A 81 20.30 42.20 18.89
C VAL A 81 21.82 42.03 18.97
N ALA A 82 22.31 40.97 18.33
CA ALA A 82 23.57 41.00 17.63
C ALA A 82 23.56 40.01 16.44
N HIS A 83 23.60 40.58 15.26
CA HIS A 83 24.08 39.97 14.04
C HIS A 83 25.48 39.43 14.19
N ALA A 84 25.76 38.27 13.64
CA ALA A 84 27.12 37.92 13.25
C ALA A 84 27.05 37.19 11.89
N GLU A 85 27.28 37.96 10.87
CA GLU A 85 27.84 37.52 9.60
C GLU A 85 29.28 37.04 9.83
N ALA A 86 29.65 35.93 9.25
CA ALA A 86 31.03 35.59 8.96
C ALA A 86 31.00 34.64 7.77
N GLU A 87 31.16 35.17 6.63
CA GLU A 87 32.37 35.21 5.76
C GLU A 87 32.85 33.82 5.32
N SER A 88 32.60 33.62 4.06
CA SER A 88 33.22 32.71 3.11
C SER A 88 34.76 32.83 3.14
N THR A 89 35.44 31.71 3.21
CA THR A 89 36.80 31.60 2.65
C THR A 89 36.91 30.34 1.82
N SER A 90 37.05 30.57 0.55
CA SER A 90 37.45 29.67 -0.50
C SER A 90 38.87 29.18 -0.28
N ILE A 91 39.11 27.87 -0.32
CA ILE A 91 40.39 27.32 -0.73
C ILE A 91 40.17 26.28 -1.80
N VAL A 92 40.48 26.68 -3.01
CA VAL A 92 40.72 25.80 -4.16
C VAL A 92 42.09 25.18 -3.95
N GLN A 93 42.16 23.86 -3.92
CA GLN A 93 43.35 23.17 -4.49
C GLN A 93 42.97 21.82 -5.08
N GLN A 94 43.29 21.71 -6.34
CA GLN A 94 43.27 20.54 -7.19
C GLN A 94 44.17 19.44 -6.62
N SER A 95 43.73 18.20 -6.63
CA SER A 95 44.60 17.08 -6.97
C SER A 95 43.76 15.96 -7.57
N SER A 96 43.99 15.71 -8.81
CA SER A 96 43.67 14.54 -9.60
C SER A 96 44.05 13.24 -8.86
N GLY A 97 43.12 12.34 -8.70
CA GLY A 97 43.37 11.00 -8.20
C GLY A 97 42.04 10.25 -8.07
N GLY A 98 41.64 9.55 -9.14
CA GLY A 98 40.44 8.71 -9.15
C GLY A 98 40.52 7.67 -8.04
N ARG A 99 39.68 7.83 -7.01
CA ARG A 99 39.26 6.72 -6.17
C ARG A 99 37.90 6.27 -6.67
N GLN A 100 37.89 5.22 -7.49
CA GLN A 100 36.73 4.35 -7.64
C GLN A 100 36.38 3.85 -6.23
N GLY A 101 35.37 4.42 -5.63
CA GLY A 101 34.76 3.89 -4.42
C GLY A 101 34.19 2.51 -4.73
N CYS A 102 34.93 1.46 -4.39
CA CYS A 102 34.50 0.09 -4.48
C CYS A 102 33.31 -0.08 -3.52
N THR A 103 32.10 -0.11 -4.04
CA THR A 103 30.89 -0.44 -3.24
C THR A 103 31.04 -1.88 -2.78
N MET A 104 31.29 -2.08 -1.48
CA MET A 104 31.40 -3.42 -0.90
C MET A 104 30.11 -4.20 -1.12
N GLU A 105 30.25 -5.44 -1.59
CA GLU A 105 29.12 -6.35 -1.77
C GLU A 105 28.45 -6.61 -0.40
N ALA A 106 27.13 -6.76 -0.38
CA ALA A 106 26.35 -6.96 0.86
C ALA A 106 26.82 -8.18 1.69
N ARG A 107 27.37 -9.22 1.04
CA ARG A 107 27.96 -10.40 1.70
C ARG A 107 29.29 -10.05 2.40
N GLN A 108 30.08 -9.19 1.80
CA GLN A 108 31.35 -8.73 2.37
C GLN A 108 31.11 -7.86 3.61
N VAL A 109 30.16 -6.92 3.57
CA VAL A 109 29.78 -6.10 4.73
C VAL A 109 29.34 -6.98 5.90
N ARG A 110 28.46 -7.96 5.67
CA ARG A 110 28.01 -8.89 6.71
C ARG A 110 29.15 -9.79 7.21
N GLY A 111 30.12 -10.13 6.38
CA GLY A 111 31.32 -10.86 6.78
C GLY A 111 32.18 -10.04 7.76
N LEU A 112 32.41 -8.77 7.47
CA LEU A 112 33.13 -7.86 8.36
C LEU A 112 32.38 -7.65 9.68
N GLU A 113 31.05 -7.54 9.67
CA GLU A 113 30.23 -7.47 10.88
C GLU A 113 30.42 -8.70 11.76
N ILE A 114 30.44 -9.93 11.21
CA ILE A 114 30.70 -11.17 11.94
C ILE A 114 32.11 -11.11 12.54
N ALA A 115 33.11 -10.75 11.76
CA ALA A 115 34.50 -10.71 12.23
C ALA A 115 34.74 -9.68 13.32
N THR A 116 33.93 -8.61 13.39
CA THR A 116 34.05 -7.57 14.44
C THR A 116 33.24 -7.88 15.68
N SER A 117 32.11 -8.61 15.54
CA SER A 117 31.15 -8.82 16.64
C SER A 117 31.21 -10.19 17.29
N GLN A 118 31.88 -11.16 16.68
CA GLN A 118 31.92 -12.54 17.15
C GLN A 118 33.35 -13.10 17.15
N GLU A 119 33.61 -14.00 18.07
CA GLU A 119 34.88 -14.71 18.15
C GLU A 119 34.94 -15.81 17.09
N ILE A 120 35.91 -15.69 16.18
CA ILE A 120 36.18 -16.68 15.13
C ILE A 120 37.43 -17.46 15.54
N THR A 121 37.31 -18.77 15.64
CA THR A 121 38.39 -19.65 16.04
C THR A 121 38.99 -20.38 14.85
N ARG A 122 40.30 -20.63 14.93
CA ARG A 122 41.02 -21.37 13.91
C ARG A 122 41.42 -22.74 14.43
N GLU A 123 41.08 -23.79 13.70
CA GLU A 123 41.47 -25.18 13.98
C GLU A 123 42.27 -25.74 12.79
N GLY A 124 43.59 -25.73 12.88
CA GLY A 124 44.47 -26.14 11.78
C GLY A 124 44.28 -25.28 10.52
N ASN A 125 43.79 -25.87 9.45
CA ASN A 125 43.59 -25.22 8.14
C ASN A 125 42.15 -24.71 7.94
N VAL A 126 41.28 -24.86 8.95
CA VAL A 126 39.88 -24.44 8.85
C VAL A 126 39.53 -23.39 9.89
N TRP A 127 38.56 -22.53 9.54
CA TRP A 127 38.04 -21.47 10.39
C TRP A 127 36.64 -21.84 10.85
N ILE A 128 36.35 -21.68 12.13
CA ILE A 128 35.03 -21.91 12.71
C ILE A 128 34.38 -20.58 12.91
N VAL A 129 33.36 -20.28 12.08
CA VAL A 129 32.65 -19.02 12.06
C VAL A 129 31.25 -19.19 12.62
N PRO A 130 30.88 -18.47 13.69
CA PRO A 130 29.54 -18.52 14.28
C PRO A 130 28.47 -17.93 13.34
N SER A 131 27.23 -18.37 13.50
CA SER A 131 26.07 -17.82 12.81
C SER A 131 25.61 -16.50 13.47
N GLN A 132 25.20 -15.51 12.68
CA GLN A 132 24.60 -14.27 13.21
C GLN A 132 23.23 -14.46 13.86
N THR A 133 22.48 -15.51 13.46
CA THR A 133 21.05 -15.65 13.81
C THR A 133 20.73 -16.93 14.58
N SER A 134 21.71 -17.80 14.80
CA SER A 134 21.51 -19.08 15.49
C SER A 134 22.78 -19.51 16.21
N SER A 135 22.68 -20.50 17.08
CA SER A 135 23.83 -21.11 17.78
C SER A 135 24.72 -22.01 16.91
N LYS A 136 24.45 -22.10 15.61
CA LYS A 136 25.21 -22.92 14.67
C LYS A 136 26.57 -22.32 14.37
N LYS A 137 27.56 -23.18 14.17
CA LYS A 137 28.92 -22.83 13.72
C LYS A 137 29.14 -23.42 12.32
N TYR A 138 29.84 -22.70 11.46
CA TYR A 138 30.13 -23.09 10.10
C TYR A 138 31.64 -23.24 9.92
N THR A 139 32.05 -24.30 9.25
CA THR A 139 33.46 -24.57 8.94
C THR A 139 33.81 -23.93 7.60
N VAL A 140 34.85 -23.13 7.58
CA VAL A 140 35.35 -22.42 6.41
C VAL A 140 36.78 -22.86 6.12
N ASN A 141 37.04 -23.27 4.89
CA ASN A 141 38.39 -23.50 4.39
C ASN A 141 38.77 -22.38 3.44
N LEU A 142 39.69 -21.53 3.84
CA LEU A 142 40.12 -20.36 3.02
C LEU A 142 40.97 -20.75 1.81
N PHE A 143 41.72 -21.85 1.91
CA PHE A 143 42.52 -22.33 0.79
C PHE A 143 41.65 -22.84 -0.36
N LEU A 144 40.59 -23.59 -0.03
CA LEU A 144 39.65 -24.14 -0.99
C LEU A 144 38.47 -23.15 -1.28
N GLN A 145 38.42 -22.02 -0.58
CA GLN A 145 37.31 -21.07 -0.66
C GLN A 145 35.91 -21.70 -0.45
N THR A 146 35.80 -22.64 0.50
CA THR A 146 34.58 -23.42 0.76
C THR A 146 34.02 -23.12 2.15
N CYS A 147 32.69 -23.27 2.29
CA CYS A 147 31.97 -23.12 3.55
C CYS A 147 30.83 -24.14 3.64
N THR A 148 30.54 -24.63 4.87
CA THR A 148 29.43 -25.56 5.14
C THR A 148 28.08 -24.90 5.31
N CYS A 149 27.92 -23.63 4.96
CA CYS A 149 26.65 -22.93 5.08
C CYS A 149 25.76 -23.15 3.85
N LEU A 150 24.45 -23.11 4.06
CA LEU A 150 23.43 -23.30 3.01
C LEU A 150 23.57 -22.29 1.84
N ASP A 151 23.98 -21.03 2.11
CA ASP A 151 24.21 -20.03 1.07
C ASP A 151 25.33 -20.44 0.11
N PHE A 152 26.44 -21.00 0.65
CA PHE A 152 27.51 -21.51 -0.17
C PHE A 152 27.14 -22.80 -0.90
N GLU A 153 26.42 -23.70 -0.23
CA GLU A 153 25.97 -24.97 -0.85
C GLU A 153 25.05 -24.73 -2.03
N SER A 154 24.13 -23.74 -1.90
CA SER A 154 23.14 -23.43 -2.93
C SER A 154 23.70 -22.63 -4.11
N HIS A 155 24.58 -21.67 -3.86
CA HIS A 155 25.00 -20.70 -4.89
C HIS A 155 26.45 -20.91 -5.37
N ARG A 156 27.27 -21.66 -4.61
CA ARG A 156 28.71 -21.85 -4.88
C ARG A 156 29.49 -20.55 -5.04
N LEU A 157 28.96 -19.45 -4.48
CA LEU A 157 29.59 -18.14 -4.47
C LEU A 157 30.15 -17.83 -3.07
N LYS A 158 31.14 -16.96 -3.01
CA LYS A 158 31.75 -16.51 -1.76
C LYS A 158 30.70 -15.98 -0.80
N CYS A 159 30.47 -16.68 0.31
CA CYS A 159 29.44 -16.36 1.30
C CYS A 159 30.00 -15.43 2.40
N LYS A 160 29.11 -14.85 3.22
CA LYS A 160 29.51 -13.99 4.33
C LYS A 160 30.47 -14.62 5.34
N HIS A 161 30.45 -15.95 5.53
CA HIS A 161 31.32 -16.66 6.45
C HIS A 161 32.76 -16.78 5.89
N ILE A 162 32.93 -16.92 4.57
CA ILE A 162 34.25 -16.87 3.93
C ILE A 162 34.85 -15.48 4.09
N TYR A 163 34.07 -14.41 3.83
CA TYR A 163 34.54 -13.03 4.07
C TYR A 163 34.89 -12.77 5.55
N ALA A 164 34.13 -13.36 6.48
CA ALA A 164 34.42 -13.23 7.91
C ALA A 164 35.73 -13.94 8.31
N ALA A 165 36.01 -15.12 7.77
CA ALA A 165 37.25 -15.85 8.01
C ALA A 165 38.46 -15.14 7.38
N GLU A 166 38.32 -14.57 6.18
CA GLU A 166 39.38 -13.72 5.55
C GLU A 166 39.68 -12.50 6.39
N ALA A 167 38.64 -11.83 6.90
CA ALA A 167 38.82 -10.69 7.79
C ALA A 167 39.50 -11.08 9.09
N ALA A 168 39.17 -12.24 9.68
CA ALA A 168 39.85 -12.75 10.87
C ALA A 168 41.33 -13.06 10.59
N GLN A 169 41.66 -13.65 9.43
CA GLN A 169 43.04 -13.88 9.01
C GLN A 169 43.81 -12.59 8.82
N GLN A 170 43.20 -11.56 8.21
CA GLN A 170 43.82 -10.23 8.06
C GLN A 170 44.10 -9.57 9.41
N ARG A 171 43.21 -9.77 10.40
CA ARG A 171 43.42 -9.28 11.77
C ARG A 171 44.59 -9.98 12.45
N GLU A 172 44.73 -11.31 12.29
CA GLU A 172 45.88 -12.07 12.82
C GLU A 172 47.21 -11.58 12.21
N SER A 173 47.20 -11.12 10.97
CA SER A 173 48.38 -10.52 10.32
C SER A 173 48.65 -9.07 10.67
N GLY A 174 47.90 -8.50 11.64
CA GLY A 174 48.10 -7.11 12.11
C GLY A 174 47.46 -6.04 11.25
N MET A 175 46.65 -6.39 10.27
CA MET A 175 45.98 -5.43 9.41
C MET A 175 44.73 -4.85 10.11
N VAL A 176 44.63 -3.52 10.12
CA VAL A 176 43.41 -2.84 10.66
C VAL A 176 42.26 -3.02 9.67
N LEU A 177 41.24 -3.74 10.11
CA LEU A 177 40.05 -3.94 9.29
C LEU A 177 39.19 -2.66 9.26
N PRO A 178 38.62 -2.31 8.10
CA PRO A 178 37.62 -1.25 8.03
C PRO A 178 36.39 -1.64 8.84
N VAL A 179 36.05 -0.86 9.84
CA VAL A 179 34.81 -1.03 10.59
C VAL A 179 33.66 -0.67 9.67
N PRO A 180 32.72 -1.59 9.36
CA PRO A 180 31.59 -1.22 8.54
C PRO A 180 30.75 -0.17 9.26
N GLU A 181 30.56 0.99 8.65
CA GLU A 181 29.67 2.01 9.16
C GLU A 181 28.25 1.43 9.23
N LYS A 182 27.70 1.29 10.43
CA LYS A 182 26.27 0.95 10.60
C LYS A 182 25.47 2.06 9.96
N LYS A 183 24.86 1.81 8.81
CA LYS A 183 23.84 2.70 8.24
C LYS A 183 22.72 2.79 9.28
N VAL A 184 22.73 3.86 10.05
CA VAL A 184 21.64 4.18 10.96
C VAL A 184 20.42 4.47 10.09
N ARG A 185 19.42 3.60 10.15
CA ARG A 185 18.15 3.90 9.50
C ARG A 185 17.54 5.10 10.23
N PRO A 186 17.21 6.19 9.53
CA PRO A 186 16.52 7.29 10.17
C PRO A 186 15.20 6.76 10.73
N THR A 187 15.07 6.76 12.04
CA THR A 187 13.82 6.47 12.73
C THR A 187 13.14 7.80 12.99
N TYR A 188 11.96 7.98 12.44
CA TYR A 188 11.12 9.12 12.77
C TYR A 188 10.51 8.88 14.15
N LYS A 189 10.50 9.92 14.97
CA LYS A 189 9.83 9.88 16.28
C LYS A 189 8.32 9.74 16.02
N GLN A 190 7.72 8.66 16.49
CA GLN A 190 6.28 8.45 16.41
C GLN A 190 5.60 9.09 17.61
N GLU A 191 4.61 9.91 17.40
CA GLU A 191 3.77 10.47 18.46
C GLU A 191 2.76 9.40 18.91
N TRP A 192 3.22 8.52 19.81
CA TRP A 192 2.47 7.33 20.22
C TRP A 192 1.15 7.63 20.93
N HIS A 193 1.07 8.75 21.64
CA HIS A 193 -0.14 9.15 22.34
C HIS A 193 -1.25 9.46 21.34
N GLU A 194 -1.00 10.32 20.37
CA GLU A 194 -1.93 10.73 19.32
C GLU A 194 -2.30 9.56 18.40
N TYR A 195 -1.30 8.74 18.09
CA TYR A 195 -1.54 7.49 17.34
C TYR A 195 -2.53 6.57 18.07
N ASN A 196 -2.35 6.34 19.37
CA ASN A 196 -3.24 5.50 20.15
C ASN A 196 -4.65 6.09 20.26
N LEU A 197 -4.77 7.41 20.42
CA LEU A 197 -6.07 8.10 20.40
C LEU A 197 -6.78 7.93 19.07
N ALA A 198 -6.06 8.08 17.96
CA ALA A 198 -6.60 7.85 16.63
C ALA A 198 -7.12 6.42 16.47
N GLN A 199 -6.36 5.41 16.92
CA GLN A 199 -6.74 4.00 16.79
C GLN A 199 -7.93 3.63 17.69
N THR A 200 -7.98 4.12 18.92
CA THR A 200 -9.09 3.82 19.86
C THR A 200 -10.40 4.45 19.45
N ASN A 201 -10.37 5.62 18.82
CA ASN A 201 -11.56 6.34 18.38
C ASN A 201 -11.91 6.09 16.90
N GLU A 202 -11.12 5.28 16.19
CA GLU A 202 -11.20 5.16 14.73
C GLU A 202 -12.59 4.78 14.23
N LYS A 203 -13.25 3.76 14.80
CA LYS A 203 -14.57 3.31 14.32
C LYS A 203 -15.63 4.42 14.47
N ALA A 204 -15.62 5.16 15.56
CA ALA A 204 -16.59 6.24 15.80
C ALA A 204 -16.38 7.39 14.82
N LYS A 205 -15.13 7.85 14.69
CA LYS A 205 -14.73 8.93 13.76
C LYS A 205 -14.90 8.51 12.29
N PHE A 206 -14.66 7.26 11.95
CA PHE A 206 -14.89 6.74 10.61
C PHE A 206 -16.36 6.89 10.19
N GLN A 207 -17.30 6.53 11.05
CA GLN A 207 -18.72 6.66 10.75
C GLN A 207 -19.15 8.13 10.62
N GLU A 208 -18.66 9.00 11.51
CA GLU A 208 -18.91 10.44 11.47
C GLU A 208 -18.42 11.05 10.16
N LEU A 209 -17.13 10.88 9.82
CA LEU A 209 -16.53 11.41 8.59
C LEU A 209 -17.20 10.85 7.32
N LEU A 210 -17.49 9.55 7.31
CA LEU A 210 -18.17 8.93 6.18
C LEU A 210 -19.60 9.51 5.99
N TYR A 211 -20.31 9.77 7.07
CA TYR A 211 -21.62 10.40 7.03
C TYR A 211 -21.54 11.82 6.48
N GLU A 212 -20.61 12.63 6.99
CA GLU A 212 -20.40 13.99 6.54
C GLU A 212 -20.01 14.06 5.06
N LEU A 213 -19.11 13.15 4.64
CA LEU A 213 -18.70 13.07 3.26
C LEU A 213 -19.85 12.68 2.31
N CYS A 214 -20.79 11.86 2.76
CA CYS A 214 -21.92 11.42 1.94
C CYS A 214 -23.14 12.36 1.96
N ARG A 215 -23.29 13.23 2.96
CA ARG A 215 -24.53 13.96 3.20
C ARG A 215 -24.94 14.94 2.07
N ASN A 216 -23.99 15.44 1.29
CA ASN A 216 -24.24 16.39 0.21
C ASN A 216 -24.52 15.72 -1.15
N ILE A 217 -24.53 14.39 -1.19
CA ILE A 217 -24.84 13.66 -2.42
C ILE A 217 -26.33 13.77 -2.70
N LYS A 218 -26.67 14.35 -3.85
CA LYS A 218 -28.05 14.47 -4.29
C LYS A 218 -28.53 13.19 -4.96
N ASP A 219 -29.70 12.73 -4.56
CA ASP A 219 -30.37 11.62 -5.23
C ASP A 219 -30.89 12.04 -6.61
N PRO A 220 -30.78 11.18 -7.63
CA PRO A 220 -31.41 11.40 -8.90
C PRO A 220 -32.94 11.36 -8.72
N THR A 221 -33.65 12.21 -9.47
CA THR A 221 -35.12 12.33 -9.44
C THR A 221 -35.76 10.98 -9.74
N GLN A 222 -36.65 10.52 -8.87
CA GLN A 222 -37.44 9.30 -9.10
C GLN A 222 -38.89 9.69 -9.39
N HIS A 223 -39.37 9.40 -10.60
CA HIS A 223 -40.71 9.78 -11.02
C HIS A 223 -41.79 8.76 -10.59
N MET A 224 -41.48 7.47 -10.55
CA MET A 224 -42.43 6.41 -10.26
C MET A 224 -41.77 5.25 -9.49
N GLY A 225 -42.60 4.44 -8.82
CA GLY A 225 -42.20 3.21 -8.12
C GLY A 225 -41.89 3.39 -6.64
N ARG A 226 -41.50 2.31 -5.97
CA ARG A 226 -41.12 2.32 -4.56
C ARG A 226 -39.93 3.21 -4.32
N PRO A 227 -39.93 4.09 -3.30
CA PRO A 227 -38.79 4.92 -2.96
C PRO A 227 -37.51 4.10 -2.83
N ARG A 228 -36.45 4.56 -3.51
CA ARG A 228 -35.14 3.93 -3.44
C ARG A 228 -34.45 4.35 -2.15
N VAL A 229 -33.57 3.48 -1.66
CA VAL A 229 -32.65 3.88 -0.58
C VAL A 229 -31.76 5.00 -1.12
N PRO A 230 -31.61 6.12 -0.39
CA PRO A 230 -30.76 7.23 -0.81
C PRO A 230 -29.34 6.76 -1.22
N ILE A 231 -28.75 7.44 -2.21
CA ILE A 231 -27.39 7.09 -2.68
C ILE A 231 -26.39 7.24 -1.53
N ALA A 232 -26.52 8.28 -0.71
CA ALA A 232 -25.71 8.50 0.48
C ALA A 232 -25.74 7.28 1.42
N ASP A 233 -26.92 6.75 1.72
CA ASP A 233 -27.10 5.55 2.57
C ASP A 233 -26.50 4.29 1.94
N ARG A 234 -26.59 4.17 0.60
CA ARG A 234 -25.99 3.03 -0.13
C ARG A 234 -24.47 3.07 -0.04
N ILE A 235 -23.87 4.23 -0.29
CA ILE A 235 -22.42 4.43 -0.23
C ILE A 235 -21.94 4.21 1.20
N PHE A 236 -22.60 4.83 2.19
CA PHE A 236 -22.28 4.63 3.59
C PHE A 236 -22.29 3.14 3.96
N ALA A 237 -23.34 2.42 3.62
CA ALA A 237 -23.47 0.99 3.92
C ALA A 237 -22.39 0.15 3.22
N CYS A 238 -22.05 0.45 1.96
CA CYS A 238 -21.00 -0.25 1.22
C CYS A 238 -19.61 0.00 1.82
N CYS A 239 -19.23 1.25 2.06
CA CYS A 239 -17.92 1.59 2.61
C CYS A 239 -17.76 1.10 4.05
N PHE A 240 -18.78 1.26 4.90
CA PHE A 240 -18.73 0.79 6.27
C PHE A 240 -18.73 -0.74 6.36
N LYS A 241 -19.40 -1.45 5.42
CA LYS A 241 -19.30 -2.90 5.28
C LYS A 241 -17.89 -3.37 4.94
N ILE A 242 -17.19 -2.67 4.03
CA ILE A 242 -15.81 -2.98 3.67
C ILE A 242 -14.86 -2.67 4.84
N TYR A 243 -15.04 -1.53 5.50
CA TYR A 243 -14.26 -1.16 6.70
C TYR A 243 -14.41 -2.20 7.83
N SER A 244 -15.63 -2.66 8.14
CA SER A 244 -15.87 -3.58 9.24
C SER A 244 -15.32 -4.98 9.04
N MET A 245 -15.02 -5.38 7.80
CA MET A 245 -14.55 -6.73 7.42
C MET A 245 -15.48 -7.89 7.83
N LEU A 246 -16.60 -7.62 8.50
CA LEU A 246 -17.55 -8.62 8.96
C LEU A 246 -18.30 -9.30 7.81
N SER A 247 -18.89 -10.48 8.04
CA SER A 247 -19.84 -11.05 7.08
C SER A 247 -21.10 -10.19 6.96
N GLY A 248 -21.82 -10.26 5.84
CA GLY A 248 -23.00 -9.42 5.61
C GLY A 248 -24.03 -9.48 6.75
N ARG A 249 -24.30 -10.68 7.29
CA ARG A 249 -25.25 -10.84 8.39
C ARG A 249 -24.75 -10.25 9.70
N ARG A 250 -23.46 -10.46 10.04
CA ARG A 250 -22.86 -9.90 11.27
C ARG A 250 -22.75 -8.38 11.21
N PHE A 251 -22.48 -7.83 10.04
CA PHE A 251 -22.42 -6.39 9.80
C PHE A 251 -23.73 -5.66 10.11
N MET A 252 -24.88 -6.36 10.05
CA MET A 252 -26.17 -5.74 10.35
C MET A 252 -26.29 -5.19 11.79
N SER A 253 -25.50 -5.67 12.73
CA SER A 253 -25.42 -5.08 14.08
C SER A 253 -24.78 -3.69 14.04
N ASP A 254 -23.63 -3.56 13.35
CA ASP A 254 -22.93 -2.28 13.18
C ASP A 254 -23.79 -1.27 12.40
N LEU A 255 -24.47 -1.75 11.37
CA LEU A 255 -25.35 -0.89 10.56
C LEU A 255 -26.57 -0.39 11.35
N ARG A 256 -27.10 -1.21 12.27
CA ARG A 256 -28.19 -0.82 13.17
C ARG A 256 -27.72 0.26 14.15
N GLU A 257 -26.52 0.10 14.71
CA GLU A 257 -25.91 1.13 15.56
C GLU A 257 -25.73 2.45 14.81
N ALA A 258 -25.21 2.41 13.58
CA ALA A 258 -25.08 3.59 12.74
C ALA A 258 -26.43 4.26 12.45
N LYS A 259 -27.48 3.47 12.22
CA LYS A 259 -28.85 3.99 12.07
C LYS A 259 -29.36 4.66 13.35
N GLN A 260 -29.11 4.09 14.51
CA GLN A 260 -29.50 4.67 15.80
C GLN A 260 -28.80 5.97 16.09
N ARG A 261 -27.55 6.13 15.60
CA ARG A 261 -26.78 7.38 15.69
C ARG A 261 -27.20 8.43 14.64
N GLY A 262 -28.15 8.13 13.76
CA GLY A 262 -28.67 9.04 12.76
C GLY A 262 -27.85 9.12 11.47
N TYR A 263 -26.85 8.27 11.28
CA TYR A 263 -26.00 8.26 10.08
C TYR A 263 -26.66 7.70 8.82
N LEU A 264 -27.85 7.11 8.95
CA LEU A 264 -28.62 6.52 7.86
C LEU A 264 -30.08 6.94 7.95
N GLN A 265 -30.65 7.36 6.84
CA GLN A 265 -32.10 7.59 6.73
C GLN A 265 -32.84 6.25 6.60
N MET A 266 -32.34 5.36 5.77
CA MET A 266 -32.91 4.03 5.52
C MET A 266 -31.86 2.95 5.69
N MET A 267 -32.16 1.93 6.50
CA MET A 267 -31.26 0.79 6.70
C MET A 267 -31.49 -0.26 5.61
N PRO A 268 -30.50 -0.51 4.72
CA PRO A 268 -30.63 -1.56 3.72
C PRO A 268 -30.48 -2.95 4.33
N HIS A 269 -31.10 -3.95 3.71
CA HIS A 269 -30.85 -5.35 4.01
C HIS A 269 -29.45 -5.78 3.53
N TYR A 270 -28.80 -6.74 4.21
CA TYR A 270 -27.44 -7.14 3.88
C TYR A 270 -27.26 -7.60 2.42
N ASN A 271 -28.26 -8.27 1.81
CA ASN A 271 -28.22 -8.65 0.40
C ASN A 271 -28.28 -7.44 -0.54
N SER A 272 -28.95 -6.36 -0.14
CA SER A 272 -29.01 -5.13 -0.94
C SER A 272 -27.66 -4.46 -1.03
N ILE A 273 -26.85 -4.52 0.02
CA ILE A 273 -25.48 -3.95 0.03
C ILE A 273 -24.62 -4.60 -1.05
N PHE A 274 -24.69 -5.93 -1.23
CA PHE A 274 -23.98 -6.62 -2.29
C PHE A 274 -24.47 -6.21 -3.69
N ARG A 275 -25.78 -6.01 -3.86
CA ARG A 275 -26.35 -5.51 -5.12
C ARG A 275 -25.95 -4.06 -5.40
N TYR A 276 -25.78 -3.23 -4.38
CA TYR A 276 -25.30 -1.86 -4.57
C TYR A 276 -23.86 -1.83 -5.10
N LEU A 277 -23.02 -2.74 -4.62
CA LEU A 277 -21.65 -2.89 -5.16
C LEU A 277 -21.65 -3.31 -6.66
N GLU A 278 -22.70 -3.93 -7.17
CA GLU A 278 -22.86 -4.29 -8.57
C GLU A 278 -23.35 -3.11 -9.45
N GLY A 279 -23.77 -2.01 -8.84
CA GLY A 279 -24.25 -0.82 -9.54
C GLY A 279 -23.12 -0.05 -10.20
N LYS A 280 -23.23 0.22 -11.50
CA LYS A 280 -22.26 1.03 -12.24
C LYS A 280 -22.27 2.49 -11.82
N ASP A 281 -23.42 2.99 -11.40
CA ASP A 281 -23.61 4.34 -10.86
C ASP A 281 -22.75 4.61 -9.63
N LEU A 282 -22.53 3.58 -8.80
CA LEU A 282 -21.73 3.71 -7.58
C LEU A 282 -20.25 4.02 -7.88
N THR A 283 -19.71 3.57 -8.99
CA THR A 283 -18.30 3.73 -9.36
C THR A 283 -17.88 5.19 -9.43
N ASP A 284 -18.67 6.02 -10.10
CA ASP A 284 -18.35 7.44 -10.30
C ASP A 284 -18.45 8.22 -8.97
N TYR A 285 -19.48 7.94 -8.17
CA TYR A 285 -19.59 8.52 -6.83
C TYR A 285 -18.39 8.15 -5.94
N LEU A 286 -17.97 6.89 -5.94
CA LEU A 286 -16.82 6.46 -5.12
C LEU A 286 -15.52 7.13 -5.58
N LYS A 287 -15.27 7.27 -6.89
CA LYS A 287 -14.11 8.00 -7.41
C LYS A 287 -14.13 9.47 -6.98
N GLN A 288 -15.30 10.13 -7.06
CA GLN A 288 -15.45 11.50 -6.58
C GLN A 288 -15.18 11.60 -5.08
N LEU A 289 -15.76 10.74 -4.26
CA LEU A 289 -15.58 10.77 -2.80
C LEU A 289 -14.13 10.48 -2.37
N ILE A 290 -13.38 9.68 -3.13
CA ILE A 290 -11.95 9.51 -2.89
C ILE A 290 -11.21 10.83 -3.07
N VAL A 291 -11.54 11.59 -4.09
CA VAL A 291 -10.96 12.93 -4.29
C VAL A 291 -11.37 13.87 -3.16
N GLU A 292 -12.68 13.99 -2.87
CA GLU A 292 -13.22 14.86 -1.81
C GLU A 292 -12.62 14.50 -0.43
N SER A 293 -12.47 13.22 -0.12
CA SER A 293 -11.86 12.78 1.13
C SER A 293 -10.38 13.16 1.27
N SER A 294 -9.71 13.53 0.19
CA SER A 294 -8.31 13.96 0.21
C SER A 294 -8.15 15.46 0.44
N LEU A 295 -9.18 16.28 0.18
CA LEU A 295 -9.11 17.74 0.19
C LEU A 295 -8.71 18.34 1.54
N PRO A 296 -9.13 17.83 2.71
CA PRO A 296 -8.70 18.39 3.99
C PRO A 296 -7.17 18.40 4.17
N LEU A 297 -6.43 17.55 3.44
CA LEU A 297 -4.97 17.48 3.49
C LEU A 297 -4.26 18.29 2.39
N LYS A 298 -5.00 19.13 1.66
CA LYS A 298 -4.51 19.96 0.55
C LYS A 298 -3.33 20.87 0.93
N THR A 299 -3.31 21.37 2.15
CA THR A 299 -2.23 22.23 2.65
C THR A 299 -1.03 21.45 3.21
N VAL A 300 -1.21 20.18 3.51
CA VAL A 300 -0.18 19.31 4.10
C VAL A 300 0.65 18.61 3.03
N GLU A 301 0.00 18.18 1.95
CA GLU A 301 0.61 17.39 0.89
C GLU A 301 1.04 18.25 -0.29
N SER A 302 2.30 18.10 -0.66
CA SER A 302 2.89 18.75 -1.84
C SER A 302 3.72 17.80 -2.70
N ASP A 303 4.14 16.69 -2.11
CA ASP A 303 4.93 15.65 -2.76
C ASP A 303 4.06 14.42 -2.98
N PHE A 304 4.07 13.90 -4.20
CA PHE A 304 3.19 12.80 -4.58
C PHE A 304 3.96 11.65 -5.22
N THR A 305 3.36 10.48 -5.11
CA THR A 305 3.92 9.27 -5.70
C THR A 305 2.85 8.45 -6.40
N VAL A 306 3.24 7.81 -7.51
CA VAL A 306 2.35 6.99 -8.35
C VAL A 306 2.91 5.57 -8.45
N ASP A 307 2.05 4.59 -8.23
CA ASP A 307 2.36 3.19 -8.50
C ASP A 307 1.09 2.37 -8.70
N SER A 308 1.25 1.10 -9.05
CA SER A 308 0.16 0.15 -9.24
C SER A 308 0.34 -1.11 -8.42
N SER A 309 -0.77 -1.74 -8.04
CA SER A 309 -0.75 -3.02 -7.35
C SER A 309 -1.97 -3.88 -7.72
N GLY A 310 -1.82 -5.21 -7.68
CA GLY A 310 -2.90 -6.15 -7.95
C GLY A 310 -3.67 -6.53 -6.70
N PHE A 311 -5.00 -6.68 -6.83
CA PHE A 311 -5.89 -7.30 -5.85
C PHE A 311 -6.38 -8.64 -6.38
N SER A 312 -6.23 -9.71 -5.58
CA SER A 312 -6.59 -11.07 -6.00
C SER A 312 -8.09 -11.29 -6.02
N THR A 313 -8.61 -11.89 -7.08
CA THR A 313 -10.02 -12.28 -7.22
C THR A 313 -10.27 -13.74 -6.85
N GLY A 314 -9.23 -14.58 -6.86
CA GLY A 314 -9.31 -16.02 -6.62
C GLY A 314 -9.19 -16.42 -5.14
N VAL A 315 -10.04 -17.37 -4.70
CA VAL A 315 -10.07 -17.80 -3.29
C VAL A 315 -9.02 -18.88 -2.99
N TYR A 316 -8.66 -19.71 -3.95
CA TYR A 316 -7.89 -20.93 -3.69
C TYR A 316 -6.55 -21.04 -4.42
N GLN A 317 -6.24 -20.11 -5.32
CA GLN A 317 -5.09 -20.23 -6.22
C GLN A 317 -3.74 -20.20 -5.52
N LYS A 318 -3.52 -19.30 -4.59
CA LYS A 318 -2.20 -19.19 -3.93
C LYS A 318 -1.74 -20.47 -3.20
N TRP A 319 -2.66 -21.19 -2.56
CA TRP A 319 -2.31 -22.43 -1.85
C TRP A 319 -2.09 -23.59 -2.80
N SER A 320 -2.95 -23.71 -3.83
CA SER A 320 -2.82 -24.75 -4.85
C SER A 320 -1.60 -24.52 -5.75
N ASP A 321 -1.33 -23.27 -6.13
CA ASP A 321 -0.19 -22.92 -6.97
C ASP A 321 1.13 -23.13 -6.23
N ALA A 322 1.21 -22.79 -4.95
CA ALA A 322 2.37 -23.06 -4.11
C ALA A 322 2.57 -24.56 -3.85
N LYS A 323 1.48 -25.33 -3.74
CA LYS A 323 1.55 -26.76 -3.44
C LYS A 323 1.72 -27.64 -4.69
N TRP A 324 1.20 -27.23 -5.84
CA TRP A 324 1.06 -28.08 -7.03
C TRP A 324 1.68 -27.47 -8.29
N GLY A 325 2.45 -26.39 -8.19
CA GLY A 325 3.19 -25.82 -9.31
C GLY A 325 2.33 -25.17 -10.41
N GLY A 326 1.21 -24.54 -10.06
CA GLY A 326 0.49 -23.61 -10.95
C GLY A 326 -0.26 -24.21 -12.15
N ALA A 327 -0.20 -25.51 -12.39
CA ALA A 327 -0.97 -26.18 -13.45
C ALA A 327 -2.01 -27.10 -12.81
N ARG A 328 -3.30 -26.71 -12.86
CA ARG A 328 -4.37 -27.66 -12.63
C ARG A 328 -4.40 -28.67 -13.76
N THR A 329 -3.72 -29.77 -13.58
CA THR A 329 -4.00 -30.97 -14.36
C THR A 329 -5.22 -31.66 -13.74
N VAL A 330 -6.39 -31.40 -14.28
CA VAL A 330 -7.54 -32.28 -14.07
C VAL A 330 -7.38 -33.42 -15.06
N TYR A 331 -7.07 -34.62 -14.54
CA TYR A 331 -6.91 -35.83 -15.32
C TYR A 331 -5.81 -35.85 -16.41
N GLY A 332 -4.63 -35.27 -16.13
CA GLY A 332 -3.45 -35.49 -17.00
C GLY A 332 -3.40 -34.74 -18.32
N GLU A 333 -4.43 -33.99 -18.70
CA GLU A 333 -4.44 -33.19 -19.92
C GLU A 333 -4.55 -31.70 -19.61
N LYS A 334 -3.62 -30.89 -20.15
CA LYS A 334 -3.76 -29.44 -20.22
C LYS A 334 -4.95 -29.12 -21.10
N GLN A 335 -6.04 -28.65 -20.54
CA GLN A 335 -7.15 -28.13 -21.32
C GLN A 335 -6.73 -26.81 -21.99
N PRO A 336 -6.73 -26.74 -23.34
CA PRO A 336 -6.23 -25.57 -24.08
C PRO A 336 -7.10 -24.32 -23.98
N ASN A 337 -8.26 -24.37 -23.33
CA ASN A 337 -9.30 -23.34 -23.34
C ASN A 337 -9.86 -22.99 -21.97
N GLU A 338 -9.12 -23.14 -20.87
CA GLU A 338 -9.49 -22.38 -19.68
C GLU A 338 -9.23 -20.90 -19.98
N VAL A 339 -10.32 -20.21 -20.32
CA VAL A 339 -10.42 -18.75 -20.32
C VAL A 339 -9.65 -18.26 -19.10
N ASN A 340 -8.59 -17.48 -19.33
CA ASN A 340 -7.83 -16.79 -18.30
C ASN A 340 -8.82 -16.01 -17.43
N ARG A 341 -9.34 -16.63 -16.37
CA ARG A 341 -10.05 -15.90 -15.33
C ARG A 341 -9.03 -14.92 -14.81
N GLN A 342 -9.34 -13.65 -14.94
CA GLN A 342 -8.50 -12.58 -14.40
C GLN A 342 -8.35 -12.84 -12.91
N ASP A 343 -7.19 -13.37 -12.51
CA ASP A 343 -6.91 -13.67 -11.12
C ASP A 343 -6.63 -12.41 -10.30
N TRP A 344 -6.53 -11.27 -10.99
CA TRP A 344 -6.15 -9.98 -10.43
C TRP A 344 -6.90 -8.83 -11.08
N VAL A 345 -7.26 -7.86 -10.25
CA VAL A 345 -7.67 -6.52 -10.70
C VAL A 345 -6.54 -5.56 -10.35
N LYS A 346 -6.08 -4.79 -11.33
CA LYS A 346 -4.97 -3.85 -11.15
C LYS A 346 -5.49 -2.48 -10.78
N VAL A 347 -4.85 -1.88 -9.78
CA VAL A 347 -5.21 -0.57 -9.25
C VAL A 347 -4.00 0.34 -9.34
N HIS A 348 -4.18 1.51 -9.90
CA HIS A 348 -3.19 2.56 -9.99
C HIS A 348 -3.64 3.69 -9.07
N ILE A 349 -2.76 4.16 -8.21
CA ILE A 349 -3.06 5.27 -7.30
C ILE A 349 -1.98 6.34 -7.38
N MET A 350 -2.40 7.55 -7.09
CA MET A 350 -1.50 8.64 -6.74
C MET A 350 -1.78 9.03 -5.30
N CYS A 351 -0.77 9.07 -4.46
CA CYS A 351 -0.93 9.39 -3.05
C CYS A 351 0.11 10.43 -2.58
N GLY A 352 -0.24 11.14 -1.53
CA GLY A 352 0.65 12.04 -0.82
C GLY A 352 1.74 11.28 -0.06
N VAL A 353 2.93 11.86 0.01
CA VAL A 353 4.11 11.24 0.63
C VAL A 353 4.06 11.32 2.16
N LYS A 354 3.47 12.37 2.73
CA LYS A 354 3.45 12.58 4.19
C LYS A 354 2.40 11.74 4.90
N THR A 355 1.16 11.76 4.37
CA THR A 355 0.00 11.19 5.04
C THR A 355 -0.48 9.88 4.42
N ASN A 356 0.09 9.47 3.30
CA ASN A 356 -0.37 8.33 2.49
C ASN A 356 -1.82 8.48 1.95
N ILE A 357 -2.37 9.70 1.95
CA ILE A 357 -3.71 9.96 1.42
C ILE A 357 -3.75 9.73 -0.09
N VAL A 358 -4.72 8.99 -0.58
CA VAL A 358 -4.90 8.75 -2.02
C VAL A 358 -5.72 9.89 -2.63
N THR A 359 -5.13 10.57 -3.61
CA THR A 359 -5.73 11.75 -4.27
C THR A 359 -6.40 11.41 -5.59
N SER A 360 -5.99 10.31 -6.22
CA SER A 360 -6.61 9.80 -7.45
C SER A 360 -6.40 8.30 -7.60
N VAL A 361 -7.33 7.63 -8.28
CA VAL A 361 -7.34 6.18 -8.46
C VAL A 361 -7.90 5.80 -9.83
N GLU A 362 -7.23 4.85 -10.48
CA GLU A 362 -7.72 4.16 -11.66
C GLU A 362 -7.68 2.65 -11.46
N VAL A 363 -8.73 1.97 -11.88
CA VAL A 363 -8.85 0.51 -11.77
C VAL A 363 -8.91 -0.06 -13.17
N THR A 364 -8.06 -1.02 -13.46
CA THR A 364 -7.88 -1.60 -14.79
C THR A 364 -7.78 -3.12 -14.73
N ASP A 365 -7.75 -3.74 -15.88
CA ASP A 365 -7.48 -5.16 -16.03
C ASP A 365 -6.04 -5.51 -15.60
N ALA A 366 -5.82 -6.75 -15.24
CA ALA A 366 -4.53 -7.27 -14.80
C ALA A 366 -3.37 -6.98 -15.77
N HIS A 367 -3.65 -6.98 -17.07
CA HIS A 367 -2.67 -6.82 -18.15
C HIS A 367 -2.52 -5.37 -18.63
N ALA A 368 -3.31 -4.43 -18.11
CA ALA A 368 -3.21 -3.04 -18.51
C ALA A 368 -1.82 -2.45 -18.19
N GLY A 369 -1.26 -1.72 -19.15
CA GLY A 369 0.02 -1.03 -18.99
C GLY A 369 -0.07 0.12 -17.99
N ASP A 370 1.01 0.37 -17.26
CA ASP A 370 1.08 1.44 -16.26
C ASP A 370 1.16 2.83 -16.90
N TYR A 371 1.92 2.94 -17.98
CA TYR A 371 2.22 4.20 -18.65
C TYR A 371 1.00 5.07 -18.99
N PRO A 372 -0.09 4.54 -19.57
CA PRO A 372 -1.27 5.34 -19.91
C PRO A 372 -2.04 5.86 -18.69
N GLN A 373 -1.94 5.17 -17.55
CA GLN A 373 -2.69 5.52 -16.34
C GLN A 373 -2.09 6.69 -15.57
N PHE A 374 -0.85 7.06 -15.89
CA PHE A 374 -0.16 8.17 -15.23
C PHE A 374 -0.85 9.52 -15.46
N ALA A 375 -1.22 9.81 -16.70
CA ALA A 375 -1.80 11.10 -17.06
C ALA A 375 -3.17 11.36 -16.40
N PRO A 376 -4.13 10.43 -16.37
CA PRO A 376 -5.37 10.59 -15.61
C PRO A 376 -5.13 10.90 -14.13
N LEU A 377 -4.24 10.15 -13.47
CA LEU A 377 -3.94 10.31 -12.05
C LEU A 377 -3.34 11.70 -11.74
N VAL A 378 -2.31 12.11 -12.49
CA VAL A 378 -1.66 13.41 -12.32
C VAL A 378 -2.62 14.56 -12.61
N ASN A 379 -3.43 14.45 -13.68
CA ASN A 379 -4.40 15.47 -14.02
C ASN A 379 -5.48 15.63 -12.95
N GLN A 380 -5.97 14.54 -12.38
CA GLN A 380 -6.98 14.59 -11.32
C GLN A 380 -6.41 15.23 -10.05
N THR A 381 -5.22 14.81 -9.62
CA THR A 381 -4.56 15.38 -8.44
C THR A 381 -4.25 16.87 -8.62
N SER A 382 -3.73 17.28 -9.79
CA SER A 382 -3.35 18.65 -10.08
C SER A 382 -4.51 19.66 -10.11
N ARG A 383 -5.77 19.20 -10.12
CA ARG A 383 -6.94 20.08 -10.02
C ARG A 383 -7.09 20.69 -8.63
N ASN A 384 -6.69 19.95 -7.61
CA ASN A 384 -6.95 20.29 -6.22
C ASN A 384 -5.69 20.55 -5.39
N PHE A 385 -4.55 20.03 -5.81
CA PHE A 385 -3.29 20.08 -5.06
C PHE A 385 -2.21 20.84 -5.83
N VAL A 386 -1.45 21.66 -5.11
CA VAL A 386 -0.19 22.23 -5.60
C VAL A 386 0.89 21.14 -5.43
N MET A 387 1.46 20.72 -6.54
CA MET A 387 2.44 19.64 -6.55
C MET A 387 3.85 20.20 -6.68
N ASN A 388 4.75 19.88 -5.73
CA ASN A 388 6.18 20.22 -5.85
C ASN A 388 6.94 19.14 -6.62
N GLN A 389 6.61 17.87 -6.34
CA GLN A 389 7.24 16.74 -7.04
C GLN A 389 6.29 15.58 -7.23
N VAL A 390 6.58 14.78 -8.27
CA VAL A 390 5.90 13.52 -8.54
C VAL A 390 6.94 12.43 -8.78
N SER A 391 6.92 11.40 -7.94
CA SER A 391 7.80 10.23 -8.06
C SER A 391 7.01 9.03 -8.60
N ALA A 392 7.61 8.24 -9.50
CA ALA A 392 6.98 7.04 -10.03
C ALA A 392 8.03 6.02 -10.52
N ASP A 393 7.63 4.76 -10.67
CA ASP A 393 8.51 3.72 -11.16
C ASP A 393 8.88 3.94 -12.65
N LYS A 394 9.97 3.31 -13.07
CA LYS A 394 10.47 3.31 -14.46
C LYS A 394 9.44 2.82 -15.50
N ALA A 395 8.40 2.08 -15.08
CA ALA A 395 7.29 1.69 -15.94
C ALA A 395 6.52 2.90 -16.49
N TYR A 396 6.49 4.00 -15.74
CA TYR A 396 5.86 5.27 -16.11
C TYR A 396 6.79 6.21 -16.90
N SER A 397 8.06 5.81 -17.09
CA SER A 397 9.08 6.65 -17.75
C SER A 397 8.76 6.88 -19.22
N GLY A 398 8.68 8.15 -19.62
CA GLY A 398 8.46 8.57 -21.00
C GLY A 398 8.31 10.06 -21.14
N SER A 399 8.66 10.59 -22.32
CA SER A 399 8.68 12.03 -22.60
C SER A 399 7.36 12.74 -22.27
N LYS A 400 6.22 12.13 -22.62
CA LYS A 400 4.90 12.73 -22.38
C LYS A 400 4.59 12.85 -20.89
N ASN A 401 4.89 11.81 -20.09
CA ASN A 401 4.65 11.83 -18.66
C ASN A 401 5.57 12.81 -17.92
N LEU A 402 6.85 12.87 -18.29
CA LEU A 402 7.79 13.87 -17.77
C LEU A 402 7.33 15.31 -18.09
N GLN A 403 6.91 15.54 -19.33
CA GLN A 403 6.39 16.82 -19.78
C GLN A 403 5.12 17.22 -19.05
N LEU A 404 4.19 16.28 -18.82
CA LEU A 404 2.96 16.52 -18.10
C LEU A 404 3.23 17.06 -16.69
N VAL A 405 4.12 16.41 -15.94
CA VAL A 405 4.46 16.83 -14.58
C VAL A 405 5.05 18.24 -14.56
N LEU A 406 5.96 18.55 -15.50
CA LEU A 406 6.53 19.90 -15.62
C LEU A 406 5.50 20.95 -15.99
N ILE A 407 4.55 20.65 -16.89
CA ILE A 407 3.44 21.55 -17.25
C ILE A 407 2.56 21.85 -16.01
N LYS A 408 2.41 20.88 -15.11
CA LYS A 408 1.69 21.07 -13.85
C LYS A 408 2.49 21.80 -12.77
N GLY A 409 3.68 22.28 -13.08
CA GLY A 409 4.55 23.03 -12.17
C GLY A 409 5.35 22.17 -11.20
N ALA A 410 5.31 20.85 -11.33
CA ALA A 410 6.00 19.91 -10.45
C ALA A 410 7.30 19.36 -11.06
N GLN A 411 8.21 18.89 -10.21
CA GLN A 411 9.43 18.22 -10.63
C GLN A 411 9.22 16.70 -10.73
N PRO A 412 9.44 16.08 -11.91
CA PRO A 412 9.32 14.63 -12.03
C PRO A 412 10.58 13.91 -11.52
N PHE A 413 10.40 12.90 -10.68
CA PHE A 413 11.42 11.94 -10.24
C PHE A 413 10.99 10.53 -10.65
N ILE A 414 11.01 10.28 -11.95
CA ILE A 414 10.67 8.99 -12.57
C ILE A 414 11.94 8.32 -13.00
N ASP A 415 12.25 7.12 -12.49
CA ASP A 415 13.48 6.41 -12.81
C ASP A 415 13.54 6.07 -14.30
N PHE A 416 14.75 6.03 -14.83
CA PHE A 416 15.00 5.70 -16.23
C PHE A 416 15.30 4.22 -16.41
N LYS A 417 14.83 3.66 -17.52
CA LYS A 417 15.16 2.28 -17.90
C LYS A 417 16.66 2.16 -18.14
N SER A 418 17.24 0.97 -17.88
CA SER A 418 18.68 0.73 -18.03
C SER A 418 19.22 1.01 -19.43
N ASN A 419 18.38 0.89 -20.45
CA ASN A 419 18.69 1.19 -21.85
C ASN A 419 18.32 2.62 -22.28
N ALA A 420 17.96 3.50 -21.34
CA ALA A 420 17.65 4.89 -21.65
C ALA A 420 18.91 5.66 -22.03
N THR A 421 18.79 6.50 -23.03
CA THR A 421 19.87 7.38 -23.51
C THR A 421 19.33 8.78 -23.82
N ALA A 422 20.20 9.77 -23.82
CA ALA A 422 19.91 11.11 -24.30
C ALA A 422 20.64 11.36 -25.63
N ASN A 423 20.17 10.71 -26.69
CA ASN A 423 20.79 10.92 -28.00
C ASN A 423 20.28 12.21 -28.67
N SER A 424 21.18 13.14 -28.96
CA SER A 424 20.85 14.41 -29.61
C SER A 424 20.25 14.23 -31.01
N LYS A 425 20.58 13.15 -31.70
CA LYS A 425 20.10 12.83 -33.05
C LYS A 425 18.77 12.09 -33.08
N ASP A 426 18.31 11.55 -31.96
CA ASP A 426 17.01 10.86 -31.89
C ASP A 426 15.87 11.89 -31.84
N LYS A 427 15.17 12.05 -32.97
CA LYS A 427 14.01 12.97 -33.09
C LYS A 427 12.81 12.58 -32.21
N ARG A 428 12.72 11.32 -31.75
CA ARG A 428 11.66 10.86 -30.84
C ARG A 428 11.85 11.33 -29.42
N GLN A 429 13.09 11.71 -29.04
CA GLN A 429 13.42 12.22 -27.72
C GLN A 429 13.17 13.72 -27.68
N THR A 430 12.24 14.13 -26.81
CA THR A 430 11.92 15.54 -26.57
C THR A 430 13.07 16.25 -25.81
N GLN A 431 13.09 17.59 -25.87
CA GLN A 431 14.01 18.39 -25.05
C GLN A 431 13.84 18.09 -23.55
N VAL A 432 12.59 17.88 -23.11
CA VAL A 432 12.28 17.51 -21.72
C VAL A 432 12.93 16.20 -21.33
N TRP A 433 12.84 15.17 -22.20
CA TRP A 433 13.51 13.89 -21.96
C TRP A 433 15.01 14.05 -21.77
N LYS A 434 15.66 14.76 -22.70
CA LYS A 434 17.12 14.97 -22.66
C LYS A 434 17.54 15.72 -21.39
N ARG A 435 16.84 16.82 -21.06
CA ARG A 435 17.09 17.60 -19.85
C ARG A 435 16.96 16.76 -18.59
N MET A 436 15.89 15.97 -18.46
CA MET A 436 15.65 15.12 -17.30
C MET A 436 16.64 13.97 -17.21
N TYR A 437 17.04 13.38 -18.34
CA TYR A 437 18.08 12.36 -18.36
C TYR A 437 19.44 12.90 -17.93
N HIS A 438 19.82 14.08 -18.40
CA HIS A 438 21.05 14.74 -17.95
C HIS A 438 20.99 15.09 -16.46
N PHE A 439 19.86 15.61 -15.99
CA PHE A 439 19.66 15.86 -14.55
C PHE A 439 19.83 14.57 -13.72
N TYR A 440 19.22 13.48 -14.16
CA TYR A 440 19.38 12.16 -13.55
C TYR A 440 20.84 11.67 -13.56
N SER A 441 21.56 11.87 -14.65
CA SER A 441 22.94 11.38 -14.82
C SER A 441 23.95 12.18 -14.00
N TYR A 442 23.83 13.52 -13.99
CA TYR A 442 24.79 14.41 -13.32
C TYR A 442 24.49 14.62 -11.83
N ASN A 443 23.22 14.58 -11.42
CA ASN A 443 22.78 14.78 -10.04
C ASN A 443 22.18 13.50 -9.48
N ARG A 444 22.78 12.34 -9.75
CA ARG A 444 22.19 11.03 -9.47
C ARG A 444 21.85 10.84 -8.00
N GLU A 445 22.73 11.24 -7.10
CA GLU A 445 22.52 11.08 -5.66
C GLU A 445 21.27 11.85 -5.19
N TYR A 446 21.19 13.14 -5.52
CA TYR A 446 20.02 13.95 -5.22
C TYR A 446 18.75 13.41 -5.87
N PHE A 447 18.83 13.01 -7.16
CA PHE A 447 17.69 12.43 -7.87
C PHE A 447 17.19 11.17 -7.16
N MET A 448 18.09 10.27 -6.78
CA MET A 448 17.72 9.03 -6.09
C MET A 448 17.16 9.28 -4.69
N GLN A 449 17.67 10.27 -3.96
CA GLN A 449 17.11 10.67 -2.67
C GLN A 449 15.63 11.08 -2.80
N GLN A 450 15.30 11.89 -3.80
CA GLN A 450 13.91 12.28 -4.07
C GLN A 450 13.07 11.12 -4.62
N TYR A 451 13.64 10.33 -5.53
CA TYR A 451 13.00 9.16 -6.11
C TYR A 451 12.59 8.14 -5.04
N HIS A 452 13.40 7.94 -4.01
CA HIS A 452 13.11 6.98 -2.94
C HIS A 452 11.84 7.29 -2.15
N LYS A 453 11.30 8.52 -2.22
CA LYS A 453 9.96 8.84 -1.68
C LYS A 453 8.87 7.99 -2.33
N ARG A 454 9.14 7.39 -3.50
CA ARG A 454 8.24 6.43 -4.15
C ARG A 454 7.85 5.25 -3.24
N SER A 455 8.73 4.85 -2.35
CA SER A 455 8.42 3.74 -1.42
C SER A 455 7.16 3.97 -0.56
N ASN A 456 6.70 5.23 -0.42
CA ASN A 456 5.47 5.53 0.33
C ASN A 456 4.22 4.98 -0.32
N VAL A 457 4.14 4.89 -1.66
CA VAL A 457 2.98 4.28 -2.30
C VAL A 457 2.92 2.76 -2.05
N GLU A 458 4.06 2.10 -1.95
CA GLU A 458 4.13 0.69 -1.54
C GLU A 458 3.62 0.51 -0.10
N THR A 459 3.95 1.47 0.78
CA THR A 459 3.42 1.54 2.15
C THR A 459 1.91 1.74 2.13
N THR A 460 1.40 2.67 1.31
CA THR A 460 -0.04 2.93 1.13
C THR A 460 -0.78 1.66 0.70
N PHE A 461 -0.29 0.94 -0.32
CA PHE A 461 -0.88 -0.33 -0.72
C PHE A 461 -0.80 -1.40 0.39
N SER A 462 0.31 -1.45 1.11
CA SER A 462 0.46 -2.37 2.25
C SER A 462 -0.56 -2.07 3.36
N MET A 463 -0.80 -0.79 3.68
CA MET A 463 -1.80 -0.35 4.65
C MET A 463 -3.21 -0.78 4.21
N ILE A 464 -3.60 -0.50 2.95
CA ILE A 464 -4.89 -0.90 2.39
C ILE A 464 -5.08 -2.42 2.46
N LYS A 465 -4.09 -3.18 1.98
CA LYS A 465 -4.16 -4.64 1.91
C LYS A 465 -4.17 -5.31 3.28
N ARG A 466 -3.40 -4.81 4.23
CA ARG A 466 -3.36 -5.35 5.60
C ARG A 466 -4.66 -5.09 6.35
N LYS A 467 -5.22 -3.89 6.20
CA LYS A 467 -6.42 -3.48 6.94
C LYS A 467 -7.70 -4.05 6.33
N PHE A 468 -7.85 -3.99 5.01
CA PHE A 468 -9.09 -4.36 4.32
C PHE A 468 -8.99 -5.66 3.50
N GLY A 469 -7.84 -6.33 3.57
CA GLY A 469 -7.56 -7.58 2.87
C GLY A 469 -7.13 -7.38 1.41
N GLU A 470 -6.16 -8.17 0.98
CA GLU A 470 -5.65 -8.19 -0.41
C GLU A 470 -6.65 -8.82 -1.39
N ARG A 471 -7.54 -9.69 -0.87
CA ARG A 471 -8.50 -10.42 -1.69
C ARG A 471 -9.80 -9.66 -1.85
N LEU A 472 -10.38 -9.74 -3.05
CA LEU A 472 -11.72 -9.28 -3.33
C LEU A 472 -12.73 -10.39 -3.02
N ARG A 473 -13.83 -10.01 -2.37
CA ARG A 473 -14.93 -10.92 -2.02
C ARG A 473 -16.08 -10.85 -3.02
N SER A 474 -16.15 -9.76 -3.75
CA SER A 474 -17.11 -9.54 -4.83
C SER A 474 -16.84 -10.45 -6.02
N LYS A 475 -17.90 -10.85 -6.73
CA LYS A 475 -17.82 -11.85 -7.81
C LYS A 475 -17.91 -11.25 -9.21
N THR A 476 -18.64 -10.13 -9.38
CA THR A 476 -18.78 -9.44 -10.66
C THR A 476 -17.74 -8.36 -10.81
N ASP A 477 -17.31 -8.07 -12.03
CA ASP A 477 -16.26 -7.11 -12.34
C ASP A 477 -16.58 -5.72 -11.76
N THR A 478 -17.80 -5.23 -11.96
CA THR A 478 -18.23 -3.93 -11.39
C THR A 478 -18.18 -3.94 -9.86
N ALA A 479 -18.63 -5.03 -9.21
CA ALA A 479 -18.58 -5.11 -7.76
C ALA A 479 -17.16 -5.24 -7.22
N GLN A 480 -16.23 -5.85 -7.97
CA GLN A 480 -14.82 -5.90 -7.63
C GLN A 480 -14.18 -4.51 -7.70
N VAL A 481 -14.46 -3.75 -8.76
CA VAL A 481 -14.03 -2.36 -8.89
C VAL A 481 -14.56 -1.51 -7.72
N ASN A 482 -15.86 -1.59 -7.43
CA ASN A 482 -16.47 -0.83 -6.36
C ASN A 482 -15.98 -1.25 -4.96
N GLU A 483 -15.68 -2.54 -4.75
CA GLU A 483 -15.04 -3.02 -3.52
C GLU A 483 -13.67 -2.40 -3.32
N ILE A 484 -12.86 -2.31 -4.38
CA ILE A 484 -11.54 -1.66 -4.35
C ILE A 484 -11.69 -0.18 -4.02
N LEU A 485 -12.59 0.52 -4.70
CA LEU A 485 -12.82 1.94 -4.46
C LEU A 485 -13.30 2.19 -3.02
N CYS A 486 -14.15 1.34 -2.48
CA CYS A 486 -14.53 1.39 -1.05
C CYS A 486 -13.33 1.14 -0.11
N LYS A 487 -12.38 0.25 -0.45
CA LYS A 487 -11.16 0.04 0.33
C LYS A 487 -10.27 1.28 0.31
N VAL A 488 -10.13 1.92 -0.85
CA VAL A 488 -9.34 3.16 -1.00
C VAL A 488 -10.00 4.31 -0.24
N LEU A 489 -11.32 4.48 -0.35
CA LEU A 489 -12.06 5.50 0.40
C LEU A 489 -11.96 5.27 1.91
N ALA A 490 -12.10 4.03 2.36
CA ALA A 490 -11.94 3.68 3.77
C ALA A 490 -10.51 3.96 4.27
N HIS A 491 -9.51 3.73 3.44
CA HIS A 491 -8.13 4.10 3.73
C HIS A 491 -7.96 5.61 3.91
N ASN A 492 -8.51 6.40 3.00
CA ASN A 492 -8.45 7.87 3.10
C ASN A 492 -9.07 8.37 4.41
N LEU A 493 -10.22 7.87 4.79
CA LEU A 493 -10.85 8.23 6.07
C LEU A 493 -9.97 7.85 7.26
N CYS A 494 -9.29 6.71 7.22
CA CYS A 494 -8.34 6.33 8.27
C CYS A 494 -7.12 7.25 8.31
N CYS A 495 -6.60 7.69 7.15
CA CYS A 495 -5.53 8.70 7.07
C CYS A 495 -5.97 10.04 7.64
N LEU A 496 -7.21 10.47 7.36
CA LEU A 496 -7.78 11.70 7.93
C LEU A 496 -7.90 11.58 9.45
N ILE A 497 -8.40 10.45 9.98
CA ILE A 497 -8.51 10.25 11.43
C ILE A 497 -7.13 10.34 12.07
N GLN A 498 -6.12 9.72 11.49
CA GLN A 498 -4.75 9.84 11.97
C GLN A 498 -4.29 11.30 11.97
N SER A 499 -4.58 12.04 10.89
CA SER A 499 -4.19 13.45 10.73
C SER A 499 -4.94 14.39 11.68
N ILE A 500 -6.18 14.08 12.08
CA ILE A 500 -6.92 14.83 13.11
C ILE A 500 -6.13 14.86 14.42
N TYR A 501 -5.66 13.71 14.86
CA TYR A 501 -4.96 13.58 16.13
C TYR A 501 -3.49 14.01 16.07
N GLU A 502 -2.77 13.65 14.99
CA GLU A 502 -1.32 13.95 14.88
C GLU A 502 -1.04 15.37 14.41
N LEU A 503 -1.90 15.95 13.57
CA LEU A 503 -1.67 17.26 12.95
C LEU A 503 -2.68 18.32 13.40
N GLY A 504 -3.70 17.95 14.19
CA GLY A 504 -4.74 18.87 14.65
C GLY A 504 -5.63 19.40 13.51
N ILE A 505 -5.85 18.62 12.46
CA ILE A 505 -6.65 19.03 11.30
C ILE A 505 -8.14 18.82 11.61
N GLU A 506 -8.95 19.82 11.29
CA GLU A 506 -10.41 19.69 11.28
C GLU A 506 -10.87 19.45 9.83
N PRO A 507 -11.23 18.21 9.46
CA PRO A 507 -11.63 17.92 8.09
C PRO A 507 -12.97 18.57 7.77
N THR A 508 -12.99 19.41 6.73
CA THR A 508 -14.19 19.96 6.14
C THR A 508 -14.32 19.40 4.73
N PHE A 509 -15.48 18.85 4.41
CA PHE A 509 -15.84 18.40 3.07
C PHE A 509 -16.83 19.41 2.49
N TRP A 510 -16.80 19.65 1.20
CA TRP A 510 -17.77 20.49 0.52
C TRP A 510 -17.68 21.99 0.90
N GLU A 511 -16.54 22.61 0.57
CA GLU A 511 -16.41 24.06 0.51
C GLU A 511 -17.18 24.67 -0.68
#